data_74ac5692079c62266143ca25d091b88b
#
_entry.id   74ac5692079c62266143ca25d091b88b
#
_cell.length_a   1.000
_cell.length_b   1.000
_cell.length_c   1.000
_cell.angle_alpha   90.00
_cell.angle_beta   90.00
_cell.angle_gamma   90.00
#
_symmetry.space_group_name_H-M   'P 1'
#
loop_
_entity.id
_entity.type
_entity.pdbx_description
1 polymer ?
#
loop_
_entity_poly.entity_id
_entity_poly.type
_entity_poly.pdbx_seq_one_letter_code
_entity_poly.pdbx_strand_id
1 'polypeptide(L)'
;MVEKDNVLEVENLNVWYRSGALTKQRTHVLHDVSFTLGRGEILGLVGESGSGKSTLARAILGMEKDISGTVRHYTKRPQMVFQDPAGSLNPSFTAGRALSEPLLIYGKYDKKEIERRVRETLKMVGLDDEHYDRYPHELSGGQKQRLCIAIALIQKPGLIIADEPVSALDVTIQAQILQLIAKLEKELGISYLFISHDLNVVYQLCDRCLVMKDGYIVEQGDVETLYDNPQHPYTKELLRAAE
;
A
#
# COMPACT_ATOMS: atom_id res chain seq x y z
N MET A 1 25.00 -14.78 7.75
CA MET A 1 23.76 -13.99 7.66
C MET A 1 23.59 -13.66 6.19
N VAL A 2 22.55 -14.18 5.54
CA VAL A 2 22.20 -13.76 4.20
C VAL A 2 21.73 -12.31 4.35
N GLU A 3 22.43 -11.34 3.74
CA GLU A 3 21.91 -9.99 3.60
C GLU A 3 20.51 -10.10 3.01
N LYS A 4 19.48 -9.77 3.79
CA LYS A 4 18.14 -9.64 3.24
C LYS A 4 18.22 -8.54 2.20
N ASP A 5 17.98 -8.90 0.95
CA ASP A 5 17.94 -7.96 -0.17
C ASP A 5 16.75 -7.01 0.06
N ASN A 6 16.99 -5.87 0.71
CA ASN A 6 15.96 -4.90 1.06
C ASN A 6 15.43 -4.23 -0.21
N VAL A 7 14.15 -3.95 -0.26
CA VAL A 7 13.51 -3.12 -1.29
C VAL A 7 13.30 -1.68 -0.83
N LEU A 8 13.20 -1.49 0.49
CA LEU A 8 13.03 -0.20 1.14
C LEU A 8 13.79 -0.17 2.46
N GLU A 9 14.43 0.96 2.74
CA GLU A 9 15.05 1.28 4.01
C GLU A 9 14.65 2.69 4.43
N VAL A 10 14.16 2.82 5.64
CA VAL A 10 13.75 4.08 6.26
C VAL A 10 14.58 4.26 7.53
N GLU A 11 15.27 5.40 7.66
CA GLU A 11 16.13 5.71 8.80
C GLU A 11 15.82 7.09 9.37
N ASN A 12 15.44 7.14 10.65
CA ASN A 12 15.18 8.34 11.44
C ASN A 12 14.27 9.35 10.71
N LEU A 13 13.24 8.82 10.04
CA LEU A 13 12.32 9.64 9.27
C LEU A 13 11.43 10.46 10.20
N ASN A 14 11.49 11.76 10.02
CA ASN A 14 10.62 12.72 10.66
C ASN A 14 9.84 13.50 9.61
N VAL A 15 8.57 13.79 9.87
CA VAL A 15 7.69 14.54 8.98
C VAL A 15 6.96 15.63 9.74
N TRP A 16 6.90 16.82 9.17
CA TRP A 16 6.15 17.95 9.72
C TRP A 16 5.14 18.50 8.72
N TYR A 17 3.98 18.87 9.24
CA TYR A 17 2.99 19.64 8.49
C TYR A 17 3.04 21.11 8.91
N ARG A 18 2.83 21.99 7.94
CA ARG A 18 2.68 23.42 8.16
C ARG A 18 1.22 23.79 8.03
N SER A 19 0.62 24.26 9.11
CA SER A 19 -0.75 24.75 9.11
C SER A 19 -0.80 26.28 9.07
N GLY A 20 -1.67 26.80 8.18
CA GLY A 20 -2.03 28.22 8.10
C GLY A 20 -1.08 29.10 7.27
N ALA A 21 -1.66 29.90 6.37
CA ALA A 21 -0.93 30.87 5.54
C ALA A 21 -0.30 32.01 6.35
N LEU A 22 -0.80 32.29 7.55
CA LEU A 22 -0.38 33.40 8.45
C LEU A 22 0.32 32.93 9.73
N THR A 23 0.00 31.70 10.21
CA THR A 23 0.66 31.12 11.39
C THR A 23 1.59 30.01 10.92
N LYS A 24 2.90 30.23 11.01
CA LYS A 24 3.93 29.24 10.69
C LYS A 24 3.96 28.09 11.72
N GLN A 25 2.81 27.61 12.15
CA GLN A 25 2.76 26.50 13.11
C GLN A 25 3.16 25.21 12.39
N ARG A 26 4.22 24.59 12.89
CA ARG A 26 4.79 23.34 12.39
C ARG A 26 4.40 22.22 13.34
N THR A 27 3.60 21.27 12.86
CA THR A 27 3.18 20.11 13.66
C THR A 27 4.06 18.92 13.28
N HIS A 28 4.74 18.33 14.25
CA HIS A 28 5.53 17.13 14.08
C HIS A 28 4.59 15.93 14.06
N VAL A 29 4.60 15.14 13.00
CA VAL A 29 3.63 14.06 12.76
C VAL A 29 4.29 12.69 12.79
N LEU A 30 5.51 12.54 12.27
CA LEU A 30 6.29 11.32 12.38
C LEU A 30 7.58 11.60 13.14
N HIS A 31 7.93 10.69 14.03
CA HIS A 31 9.00 10.85 14.99
C HIS A 31 10.01 9.71 14.87
N ASP A 32 11.18 9.97 14.30
CA ASP A 32 12.34 9.06 14.19
C ASP A 32 11.99 7.64 13.71
N VAL A 33 11.08 7.54 12.73
CA VAL A 33 10.61 6.27 12.18
C VAL A 33 11.74 5.56 11.44
N SER A 34 12.03 4.31 11.85
CA SER A 34 13.09 3.50 11.23
C SER A 34 12.64 2.06 11.07
N PHE A 35 12.76 1.52 9.86
CA PHE A 35 12.48 0.12 9.53
C PHE A 35 13.05 -0.27 8.17
N THR A 36 13.07 -1.56 7.88
CA THR A 36 13.42 -2.12 6.57
C THR A 36 12.30 -3.01 6.06
N LEU A 37 12.18 -3.11 4.73
CA LEU A 37 11.29 -4.03 4.05
C LEU A 37 12.09 -4.86 3.06
N GLY A 38 12.01 -6.17 3.19
CA GLY A 38 12.73 -7.15 2.37
C GLY A 38 12.05 -7.41 1.02
N ARG A 39 12.78 -8.04 0.12
CA ARG A 39 12.24 -8.49 -1.18
C ARG A 39 11.25 -9.64 -0.99
N GLY A 40 10.08 -9.57 -1.65
CA GLY A 40 9.02 -10.56 -1.51
C GLY A 40 8.51 -10.66 -0.06
N GLU A 41 8.48 -9.56 0.67
CA GLU A 41 7.93 -9.46 2.01
C GLU A 41 6.65 -8.65 2.00
N ILE A 42 5.64 -9.08 2.74
CA ILE A 42 4.47 -8.29 3.07
C ILE A 42 4.64 -7.77 4.49
N LEU A 43 5.04 -6.50 4.63
CA LEU A 43 5.19 -5.82 5.91
C LEU A 43 3.89 -5.09 6.28
N GLY A 44 3.28 -5.49 7.40
CA GLY A 44 2.10 -4.82 7.94
C GLY A 44 2.46 -3.51 8.64
N LEU A 45 1.57 -2.52 8.56
CA LEU A 45 1.63 -1.29 9.36
C LEU A 45 0.26 -1.04 9.98
N VAL A 46 0.17 -1.17 11.30
CA VAL A 46 -1.09 -1.04 12.05
C VAL A 46 -1.05 0.10 13.05
N GLY A 47 -2.23 0.55 13.45
CA GLY A 47 -2.44 1.59 14.45
C GLY A 47 -3.78 2.30 14.22
N GLU A 48 -4.23 3.06 15.20
CA GLU A 48 -5.48 3.82 15.14
C GLU A 48 -5.48 4.87 14.02
N SER A 49 -6.68 5.36 13.70
CA SER A 49 -6.83 6.51 12.78
C SER A 49 -6.07 7.72 13.35
N GLY A 50 -5.32 8.39 12.48
CA GLY A 50 -4.49 9.53 12.89
C GLY A 50 -3.12 9.20 13.48
N SER A 51 -2.73 7.92 13.61
CA SER A 51 -1.40 7.54 14.13
C SER A 51 -0.22 7.90 13.22
N GLY A 52 -0.47 8.29 11.95
CA GLY A 52 0.56 8.71 11.01
C GLY A 52 0.82 7.76 9.83
N LYS A 53 0.09 6.64 9.71
CA LYS A 53 0.29 5.59 8.67
C LYS A 53 0.28 6.14 7.24
N SER A 54 -0.77 6.86 6.86
CA SER A 54 -0.88 7.44 5.51
C SER A 54 0.14 8.56 5.27
N THR A 55 0.57 9.27 6.34
CA THR A 55 1.68 10.23 6.26
C THR A 55 3.00 9.52 5.96
N LEU A 56 3.25 8.38 6.61
CA LEU A 56 4.42 7.54 6.34
C LEU A 56 4.41 7.03 4.90
N ALA A 57 3.27 6.53 4.41
CA ALA A 57 3.12 6.09 3.03
C ALA A 57 3.47 7.20 2.02
N ARG A 58 2.93 8.40 2.23
CA ARG A 58 3.23 9.57 1.37
C ARG A 58 4.68 10.03 1.47
N ALA A 59 5.27 10.00 2.67
CA ALA A 59 6.67 10.36 2.85
C ALA A 59 7.61 9.39 2.13
N ILE A 60 7.35 8.07 2.19
CA ILE A 60 8.09 7.06 1.46
C ILE A 60 8.04 7.31 -0.04
N LEU A 61 6.90 7.74 -0.58
CA LEU A 61 6.74 8.05 -2.01
C LEU A 61 7.27 9.44 -2.41
N GLY A 62 7.88 10.18 -1.48
CA GLY A 62 8.42 11.52 -1.73
C GLY A 62 7.35 12.59 -1.95
N MET A 63 6.12 12.36 -1.49
CA MET A 63 5.01 13.30 -1.61
C MET A 63 5.03 14.37 -0.49
N GLU A 64 5.72 14.10 0.61
CA GLU A 64 5.91 15.06 1.71
C GLU A 64 7.20 15.87 1.51
N LYS A 65 7.13 17.17 1.83
CA LYS A 65 8.24 18.11 1.56
C LYS A 65 9.03 18.47 2.80
N ASP A 66 8.39 18.52 3.96
CA ASP A 66 9.03 18.92 5.24
C ASP A 66 9.40 17.68 6.01
N ILE A 67 10.51 17.05 5.59
CA ILE A 67 11.00 15.79 6.14
C ILE A 67 12.47 15.89 6.55
N SER A 68 12.90 15.07 7.52
CA SER A 68 14.31 14.75 7.77
C SER A 68 14.48 13.24 7.95
N GLY A 69 15.70 12.76 7.95
CA GLY A 69 16.01 11.34 7.88
C GLY A 69 16.22 10.87 6.44
N THR A 70 16.22 9.56 6.24
CA THR A 70 16.54 8.96 4.94
C THR A 70 15.50 7.93 4.54
N VAL A 71 15.09 7.98 3.26
CA VAL A 71 14.29 6.93 2.61
C VAL A 71 15.07 6.45 1.40
N ARG A 72 15.49 5.18 1.40
CA ARG A 72 16.21 4.55 0.30
C ARG A 72 15.38 3.49 -0.37
N HIS A 73 15.15 3.63 -1.67
CA HIS A 73 14.48 2.63 -2.50
C HIS A 73 15.52 1.83 -3.27
N TYR A 74 15.49 0.52 -3.13
CA TYR A 74 16.31 -0.41 -3.90
C TYR A 74 15.54 -1.02 -5.08
N THR A 75 14.29 -0.61 -5.27
CA THR A 75 13.44 -0.96 -6.42
C THR A 75 13.07 0.28 -7.22
N LYS A 76 12.68 0.05 -8.48
CA LYS A 76 12.20 1.11 -9.35
C LYS A 76 10.68 1.23 -9.25
N ARG A 77 10.19 2.48 -9.33
CA ARG A 77 8.76 2.80 -9.49
C ARG A 77 7.87 2.22 -8.39
N PRO A 78 8.09 2.53 -7.13
CA PRO A 78 7.14 2.17 -6.10
C PRO A 78 5.77 2.73 -6.45
N GLN A 79 4.71 1.96 -6.19
CA GLN A 79 3.33 2.35 -6.50
C GLN A 79 2.51 2.39 -5.22
N MET A 80 1.35 3.06 -5.28
CA MET A 80 0.41 3.11 -4.18
C MET A 80 -0.98 2.68 -4.63
N VAL A 81 -1.64 1.89 -3.79
CA VAL A 81 -3.07 1.61 -3.86
C VAL A 81 -3.72 2.38 -2.71
N PHE A 82 -4.61 3.31 -3.05
CA PHE A 82 -5.23 4.20 -2.08
C PHE A 82 -6.46 3.57 -1.41
N GLN A 83 -6.82 4.09 -0.25
CA GLN A 83 -7.95 3.66 0.57
C GLN A 83 -9.30 3.78 -0.14
N ASP A 84 -9.50 4.86 -0.93
CA ASP A 84 -10.73 5.10 -1.68
C ASP A 84 -10.53 4.78 -3.18
N PRO A 85 -10.96 3.59 -3.63
CA PRO A 85 -10.84 3.24 -5.05
C PRO A 85 -11.72 4.12 -5.94
N ALA A 86 -12.86 4.61 -5.45
CA ALA A 86 -13.76 5.43 -6.26
C ALA A 86 -13.17 6.83 -6.51
N GLY A 87 -12.59 7.44 -5.47
CA GLY A 87 -11.91 8.73 -5.58
C GLY A 87 -10.57 8.68 -6.31
N SER A 88 -9.96 7.48 -6.41
CA SER A 88 -8.68 7.29 -7.10
C SER A 88 -8.82 7.10 -8.61
N LEU A 89 -10.00 6.72 -9.10
CA LEU A 89 -10.28 6.47 -10.50
C LEU A 89 -10.87 7.71 -11.18
N ASN A 90 -10.34 8.07 -12.36
CA ASN A 90 -10.97 9.13 -13.16
C ASN A 90 -12.31 8.62 -13.72
N PRO A 91 -13.46 9.23 -13.35
CA PRO A 91 -14.77 8.75 -13.74
C PRO A 91 -15.04 8.83 -15.26
N SER A 92 -14.25 9.62 -15.99
CA SER A 92 -14.35 9.80 -17.44
C SER A 92 -13.49 8.81 -18.24
N PHE A 93 -12.75 7.94 -17.57
CA PHE A 93 -11.88 6.94 -18.22
C PHE A 93 -12.49 5.55 -18.08
N THR A 94 -12.45 4.78 -19.17
CA THR A 94 -12.69 3.33 -19.08
C THR A 94 -11.53 2.65 -18.36
N ALA A 95 -11.73 1.44 -17.86
CA ALA A 95 -10.68 0.64 -17.23
C ALA A 95 -9.46 0.46 -18.15
N GLY A 96 -9.68 0.17 -19.43
CA GLY A 96 -8.62 0.06 -20.43
C GLY A 96 -7.82 1.35 -20.58
N ARG A 97 -8.50 2.51 -20.60
CA ARG A 97 -7.83 3.82 -20.68
C ARG A 97 -7.04 4.12 -19.41
N ALA A 98 -7.60 3.88 -18.23
CA ALA A 98 -6.94 4.12 -16.95
C ALA A 98 -5.64 3.29 -16.82
N LEU A 99 -5.68 2.02 -17.26
CA LEU A 99 -4.50 1.15 -17.29
C LEU A 99 -3.48 1.55 -18.38
N SER A 100 -3.94 2.12 -19.49
CA SER A 100 -3.04 2.55 -20.58
C SER A 100 -2.23 3.79 -20.21
N GLU A 101 -2.78 4.68 -19.38
CA GLU A 101 -2.19 5.99 -19.07
C GLU A 101 -0.75 5.89 -18.51
N PRO A 102 -0.44 5.03 -17.52
CA PRO A 102 0.92 4.86 -17.03
C PRO A 102 1.89 4.34 -18.10
N LEU A 103 1.42 3.51 -19.02
CA LEU A 103 2.25 3.00 -20.12
C LEU A 103 2.54 4.06 -21.18
N LEU A 104 1.58 4.96 -21.44
CA LEU A 104 1.75 6.08 -22.36
C LEU A 104 2.77 7.09 -21.81
N ILE A 105 2.75 7.37 -20.51
CA ILE A 105 3.65 8.35 -19.87
C ILE A 105 5.09 7.83 -19.80
N TYR A 106 5.30 6.57 -19.42
CA TYR A 106 6.62 6.03 -19.11
C TYR A 106 7.14 5.02 -20.14
N GLY A 107 6.25 4.47 -20.96
CA GLY A 107 6.57 3.42 -21.90
C GLY A 107 6.96 3.94 -23.28
N LYS A 108 7.69 3.09 -24.00
CA LYS A 108 7.99 3.25 -25.42
C LYS A 108 7.27 2.16 -26.20
N TYR A 109 5.97 1.98 -25.88
CA TYR A 109 5.17 0.90 -26.43
C TYR A 109 4.27 1.41 -27.55
N ASP A 110 4.07 0.60 -28.59
CA ASP A 110 3.06 0.88 -29.59
C ASP A 110 1.65 0.55 -29.05
N LYS A 111 0.62 0.94 -29.81
CA LYS A 111 -0.78 0.76 -29.39
C LYS A 111 -1.17 -0.70 -29.17
N LYS A 112 -0.64 -1.62 -29.99
CA LYS A 112 -0.96 -3.06 -29.87
C LYS A 112 -0.34 -3.66 -28.62
N GLU A 113 0.90 -3.29 -28.31
CA GLU A 113 1.59 -3.74 -27.11
C GLU A 113 0.95 -3.18 -25.83
N ILE A 114 0.50 -1.90 -25.84
CA ILE A 114 -0.25 -1.32 -24.72
C ILE A 114 -1.53 -2.13 -24.48
N GLU A 115 -2.33 -2.35 -25.53
CA GLU A 115 -3.59 -3.11 -25.39
C GLU A 115 -3.34 -4.53 -24.88
N ARG A 116 -2.34 -5.23 -25.37
CA ARG A 116 -1.95 -6.57 -24.90
C ARG A 116 -1.64 -6.56 -23.41
N ARG A 117 -0.79 -5.62 -22.96
CA ARG A 117 -0.40 -5.49 -21.55
C ARG A 117 -1.59 -5.17 -20.66
N VAL A 118 -2.46 -4.28 -21.08
CA VAL A 118 -3.68 -3.92 -20.34
C VAL A 118 -4.56 -5.14 -20.14
N ARG A 119 -4.85 -5.91 -21.20
CA ARG A 119 -5.68 -7.13 -21.10
C ARG A 119 -5.04 -8.20 -20.22
N GLU A 120 -3.72 -8.39 -20.33
CA GLU A 120 -2.99 -9.32 -19.46
C GLU A 120 -3.07 -8.89 -17.99
N THR A 121 -2.92 -7.59 -17.70
CA THR A 121 -2.99 -7.07 -16.32
C THR A 121 -4.41 -7.18 -15.75
N LEU A 122 -5.46 -6.92 -16.54
CA LEU A 122 -6.85 -7.15 -16.12
C LEU A 122 -7.05 -8.62 -15.71
N LYS A 123 -6.61 -9.57 -16.51
CA LYS A 123 -6.72 -11.01 -16.19
C LYS A 123 -5.94 -11.39 -14.93
N MET A 124 -4.76 -10.82 -14.69
CA MET A 124 -3.97 -11.06 -13.47
C MET A 124 -4.75 -10.71 -12.20
N VAL A 125 -5.56 -9.65 -12.24
CA VAL A 125 -6.37 -9.23 -11.09
C VAL A 125 -7.77 -9.84 -11.07
N GLY A 126 -8.09 -10.77 -12.00
CA GLY A 126 -9.39 -11.43 -12.09
C GLY A 126 -10.50 -10.54 -12.66
N LEU A 127 -10.14 -9.65 -13.58
CA LEU A 127 -11.07 -8.88 -14.42
C LEU A 127 -11.01 -9.43 -15.85
N ASP A 128 -12.19 -9.62 -16.46
CA ASP A 128 -12.31 -10.16 -17.81
C ASP A 128 -12.19 -9.07 -18.88
N ASP A 129 -12.08 -9.49 -20.14
CA ASP A 129 -11.97 -8.58 -21.29
C ASP A 129 -13.17 -7.62 -21.43
N GLU A 130 -14.35 -8.01 -20.97
CA GLU A 130 -15.55 -7.14 -20.95
C GLU A 130 -15.40 -5.91 -20.06
N HIS A 131 -14.52 -5.96 -19.02
CA HIS A 131 -14.27 -4.83 -18.13
C HIS A 131 -13.40 -3.75 -18.79
N TYR A 132 -12.74 -4.06 -19.92
CA TYR A 132 -11.85 -3.11 -20.62
C TYR A 132 -12.54 -1.79 -20.98
N ASP A 133 -13.78 -1.89 -21.48
CA ASP A 133 -14.57 -0.72 -21.92
C ASP A 133 -15.51 -0.16 -20.85
N ARG A 134 -15.53 -0.76 -19.63
CA ARG A 134 -16.36 -0.29 -18.52
C ARG A 134 -15.78 0.95 -17.87
N TYR A 135 -16.68 1.86 -17.51
CA TYR A 135 -16.38 3.03 -16.68
C TYR A 135 -16.42 2.68 -15.18
N PRO A 136 -15.76 3.45 -14.30
CA PRO A 136 -15.77 3.19 -12.86
C PRO A 136 -17.17 3.06 -12.25
N HIS A 137 -18.15 3.82 -12.70
CA HIS A 137 -19.51 3.74 -12.18
C HIS A 137 -20.27 2.45 -12.55
N GLU A 138 -19.77 1.71 -13.55
CA GLU A 138 -20.33 0.42 -13.97
C GLU A 138 -19.67 -0.78 -13.24
N LEU A 139 -18.67 -0.53 -12.39
CA LEU A 139 -17.91 -1.54 -11.65
C LEU A 139 -18.40 -1.65 -10.20
N SER A 140 -18.45 -2.87 -9.66
CA SER A 140 -18.66 -3.09 -8.22
C SER A 140 -17.49 -2.56 -7.39
N GLY A 141 -17.65 -2.44 -6.06
CA GLY A 141 -16.58 -2.02 -5.17
C GLY A 141 -15.33 -2.89 -5.29
N GLY A 142 -15.49 -4.21 -5.27
CA GLY A 142 -14.38 -5.15 -5.44
C GLY A 142 -13.73 -5.09 -6.83
N GLN A 143 -14.51 -4.85 -7.90
CA GLN A 143 -13.95 -4.64 -9.24
C GLN A 143 -13.16 -3.34 -9.35
N LYS A 144 -13.63 -2.25 -8.73
CA LYS A 144 -12.87 -0.99 -8.63
C LYS A 144 -11.54 -1.20 -7.90
N GLN A 145 -11.57 -1.93 -6.79
CA GLN A 145 -10.36 -2.24 -6.03
C GLN A 145 -9.36 -3.07 -6.87
N ARG A 146 -9.85 -4.11 -7.57
CA ARG A 146 -9.02 -4.89 -8.50
C ARG A 146 -8.43 -4.01 -9.62
N LEU A 147 -9.18 -3.06 -10.12
CA LEU A 147 -8.71 -2.10 -11.12
C LEU A 147 -7.61 -1.18 -10.56
N CYS A 148 -7.75 -0.67 -9.32
CA CYS A 148 -6.69 0.11 -8.67
C CYS A 148 -5.41 -0.69 -8.47
N ILE A 149 -5.53 -1.97 -8.06
CA ILE A 149 -4.39 -2.89 -7.98
C ILE A 149 -3.76 -3.10 -9.36
N ALA A 150 -4.57 -3.28 -10.41
CA ALA A 150 -4.08 -3.45 -11.79
C ALA A 150 -3.30 -2.21 -12.27
N ILE A 151 -3.76 -1.00 -11.97
CA ILE A 151 -3.08 0.26 -12.32
C ILE A 151 -1.70 0.34 -11.62
N ALA A 152 -1.61 -0.09 -10.37
CA ALA A 152 -0.33 -0.18 -9.68
C ALA A 152 0.59 -1.23 -10.32
N LEU A 153 0.06 -2.39 -10.72
CA LEU A 153 0.82 -3.52 -11.28
C LEU A 153 1.37 -3.28 -12.69
N ILE A 154 0.65 -2.52 -13.53
CA ILE A 154 0.97 -2.41 -14.97
C ILE A 154 2.38 -1.92 -15.24
N GLN A 155 2.98 -1.18 -14.31
CA GLN A 155 4.34 -0.69 -14.38
C GLN A 155 5.39 -1.68 -13.87
N LYS A 156 4.98 -2.87 -13.42
CA LYS A 156 5.84 -3.90 -12.83
C LYS A 156 6.68 -3.35 -11.67
N PRO A 157 6.04 -2.82 -10.61
CA PRO A 157 6.76 -2.28 -9.46
C PRO A 157 7.44 -3.40 -8.67
N GLY A 158 8.53 -3.08 -7.99
CA GLY A 158 9.11 -3.99 -6.98
C GLY A 158 8.53 -3.77 -5.58
N LEU A 159 7.82 -2.66 -5.37
CA LEU A 159 7.18 -2.28 -4.10
C LEU A 159 5.80 -1.67 -4.37
N ILE A 160 4.80 -2.14 -3.64
CA ILE A 160 3.47 -1.52 -3.58
C ILE A 160 3.17 -1.13 -2.12
N ILE A 161 2.74 0.12 -1.92
CA ILE A 161 2.17 0.58 -0.65
C ILE A 161 0.66 0.48 -0.78
N ALA A 162 0.02 -0.38 0.01
CA ALA A 162 -1.42 -0.58 0.01
C ALA A 162 -2.01 0.09 1.26
N ASP A 163 -2.61 1.28 1.10
CA ASP A 163 -3.18 2.05 2.21
C ASP A 163 -4.66 1.67 2.38
N GLU A 164 -4.94 0.86 3.39
CA GLU A 164 -6.27 0.33 3.74
C GLU A 164 -7.05 -0.26 2.54
N PRO A 165 -6.45 -1.16 1.75
CA PRO A 165 -7.00 -1.56 0.46
C PRO A 165 -8.29 -2.38 0.54
N VAL A 166 -8.76 -2.75 1.73
CA VAL A 166 -9.94 -3.59 1.95
C VAL A 166 -10.95 -3.00 2.95
N SER A 167 -10.68 -1.84 3.54
CA SER A 167 -11.49 -1.27 4.64
C SER A 167 -12.93 -0.92 4.26
N ALA A 168 -13.22 -0.66 2.99
CA ALA A 168 -14.56 -0.30 2.49
C ALA A 168 -15.31 -1.47 1.83
N LEU A 169 -14.80 -2.71 1.95
CA LEU A 169 -15.34 -3.89 1.28
C LEU A 169 -16.03 -4.83 2.27
N ASP A 170 -17.02 -5.57 1.80
CA ASP A 170 -17.61 -6.67 2.58
C ASP A 170 -16.59 -7.80 2.80
N VAL A 171 -16.81 -8.61 3.84
CA VAL A 171 -15.88 -9.66 4.28
C VAL A 171 -15.52 -10.65 3.17
N THR A 172 -16.47 -11.00 2.31
CA THR A 172 -16.22 -11.96 1.22
C THR A 172 -15.29 -11.36 0.16
N ILE A 173 -15.55 -10.13 -0.24
CA ILE A 173 -14.72 -9.42 -1.22
C ILE A 173 -13.35 -9.08 -0.62
N GLN A 174 -13.31 -8.70 0.68
CA GLN A 174 -12.06 -8.49 1.40
C GLN A 174 -11.15 -9.73 1.32
N ALA A 175 -11.68 -10.92 1.66
CA ALA A 175 -10.92 -12.18 1.58
C ALA A 175 -10.37 -12.43 0.15
N GLN A 176 -11.15 -12.15 -0.88
CA GLN A 176 -10.72 -12.30 -2.28
C GLN A 176 -9.58 -11.32 -2.65
N ILE A 177 -9.61 -10.07 -2.16
CA ILE A 177 -8.54 -9.09 -2.39
C ILE A 177 -7.26 -9.49 -1.65
N LEU A 178 -7.36 -9.98 -0.41
CA LEU A 178 -6.20 -10.47 0.34
C LEU A 178 -5.54 -11.68 -0.36
N GLN A 179 -6.34 -12.64 -0.84
CA GLN A 179 -5.84 -13.76 -1.62
C GLN A 179 -5.17 -13.29 -2.94
N LEU A 180 -5.73 -12.27 -3.59
CA LEU A 180 -5.11 -11.68 -4.78
C LEU A 180 -3.74 -11.07 -4.45
N ILE A 181 -3.62 -10.29 -3.38
CA ILE A 181 -2.36 -9.68 -2.95
C ILE A 181 -1.30 -10.75 -2.65
N ALA A 182 -1.65 -11.78 -1.86
CA ALA A 182 -0.77 -12.90 -1.55
C ALA A 182 -0.33 -13.67 -2.81
N LYS A 183 -1.24 -13.87 -3.77
CA LYS A 183 -0.93 -14.49 -5.05
C LYS A 183 0.06 -13.65 -5.86
N LEU A 184 -0.17 -12.34 -5.95
CA LEU A 184 0.68 -11.42 -6.73
C LEU A 184 2.08 -11.29 -6.11
N GLU A 185 2.18 -11.26 -4.77
CA GLU A 185 3.48 -11.34 -4.07
C GLU A 185 4.24 -12.58 -4.51
N LYS A 186 3.63 -13.77 -4.36
CA LYS A 186 4.23 -15.07 -4.68
C LYS A 186 4.65 -15.24 -6.13
N GLU A 187 3.78 -14.82 -7.07
CA GLU A 187 3.98 -15.05 -8.51
C GLU A 187 4.94 -14.03 -9.14
N LEU A 188 4.93 -12.78 -8.62
CA LEU A 188 5.68 -11.67 -9.22
C LEU A 188 6.85 -11.18 -8.35
N GLY A 189 6.99 -11.66 -7.11
CA GLY A 189 8.03 -11.24 -6.16
C GLY A 189 7.90 -9.77 -5.75
N ILE A 190 6.67 -9.24 -5.71
CA ILE A 190 6.39 -7.86 -5.33
C ILE A 190 6.37 -7.77 -3.81
N SER A 191 7.09 -6.81 -3.25
CA SER A 191 7.03 -6.52 -1.81
C SER A 191 5.90 -5.54 -1.52
N TYR A 192 5.29 -5.65 -0.34
CA TYR A 192 4.18 -4.81 0.07
C TYR A 192 4.46 -4.12 1.42
N LEU A 193 4.16 -2.83 1.51
CA LEU A 193 3.84 -2.18 2.78
C LEU A 193 2.31 -2.13 2.88
N PHE A 194 1.75 -3.02 3.69
CA PHE A 194 0.31 -3.21 3.83
C PHE A 194 -0.20 -2.47 5.07
N ILE A 195 -0.95 -1.39 4.86
CA ILE A 195 -1.48 -0.55 5.93
C ILE A 195 -2.91 -0.97 6.22
N SER A 196 -3.21 -1.25 7.50
CA SER A 196 -4.56 -1.58 7.98
C SER A 196 -4.76 -1.08 9.39
N HIS A 197 -6.02 -0.85 9.78
CA HIS A 197 -6.41 -0.72 11.17
C HIS A 197 -6.94 -2.06 11.75
N ASP A 198 -7.15 -3.07 10.90
CA ASP A 198 -7.60 -4.41 11.28
C ASP A 198 -6.40 -5.35 11.43
N LEU A 199 -6.13 -5.73 12.69
CA LEU A 199 -5.06 -6.64 13.03
C LEU A 199 -5.28 -8.06 12.50
N ASN A 200 -6.53 -8.54 12.42
CA ASN A 200 -6.81 -9.86 11.90
C ASN A 200 -6.43 -10.01 10.43
N VAL A 201 -6.63 -8.92 9.66
CA VAL A 201 -6.20 -8.86 8.25
C VAL A 201 -4.67 -8.92 8.14
N VAL A 202 -3.96 -8.18 9.00
CA VAL A 202 -2.50 -8.18 9.04
C VAL A 202 -1.96 -9.54 9.44
N TYR A 203 -2.55 -10.19 10.44
CA TYR A 203 -2.17 -11.53 10.87
C TYR A 203 -2.28 -12.58 9.74
N GLN A 204 -3.34 -12.47 8.93
CA GLN A 204 -3.58 -13.44 7.84
C GLN A 204 -2.66 -13.26 6.64
N LEU A 205 -2.12 -12.05 6.42
CA LEU A 205 -1.46 -11.71 5.18
C LEU A 205 0.03 -11.38 5.34
N CYS A 206 0.44 -10.78 6.46
CA CYS A 206 1.75 -10.17 6.59
C CYS A 206 2.77 -11.10 7.26
N ASP A 207 4.03 -10.99 6.87
CA ASP A 207 5.15 -11.71 7.49
C ASP A 207 5.59 -11.05 8.79
N ARG A 208 5.74 -9.72 8.76
CA ARG A 208 6.11 -8.86 9.88
C ARG A 208 5.13 -7.71 10.00
N CYS A 209 5.10 -7.10 11.19
CA CYS A 209 4.23 -5.96 11.46
C CYS A 209 4.98 -4.85 12.21
N LEU A 210 4.63 -3.61 11.87
CA LEU A 210 4.98 -2.38 12.58
C LEU A 210 3.72 -1.86 13.27
N VAL A 211 3.79 -1.60 14.57
CA VAL A 211 2.71 -0.98 15.33
C VAL A 211 3.02 0.50 15.52
N MET A 212 2.15 1.36 15.01
CA MET A 212 2.33 2.81 15.03
C MET A 212 1.34 3.49 15.96
N LYS A 213 1.84 4.34 16.87
CA LYS A 213 1.05 5.20 17.74
C LYS A 213 1.64 6.60 17.77
N ASP A 214 0.80 7.62 17.61
CA ASP A 214 1.18 9.04 17.75
C ASP A 214 2.45 9.43 16.98
N GLY A 215 2.61 8.88 15.77
CA GLY A 215 3.76 9.13 14.90
C GLY A 215 5.02 8.31 15.20
N TYR A 216 5.00 7.41 16.18
CA TYR A 216 6.11 6.52 16.54
C TYR A 216 5.84 5.08 16.13
N ILE A 217 6.86 4.34 15.73
CA ILE A 217 6.81 2.87 15.74
C ILE A 217 7.09 2.44 17.17
N VAL A 218 6.06 1.94 17.86
CA VAL A 218 6.12 1.55 19.28
C VAL A 218 6.49 0.09 19.48
N GLU A 219 6.23 -0.75 18.46
CA GLU A 219 6.62 -2.16 18.45
C GLU A 219 6.76 -2.65 17.00
N GLN A 220 7.67 -3.61 16.77
CA GLN A 220 7.84 -4.25 15.46
C GLN A 220 8.39 -5.66 15.62
N GLY A 221 7.98 -6.57 14.77
CA GLY A 221 8.44 -7.96 14.79
C GLY A 221 7.67 -8.85 13.83
N ASP A 222 7.96 -10.16 13.90
CA ASP A 222 7.19 -11.16 13.18
C ASP A 222 5.75 -11.15 13.67
N VAL A 223 4.82 -11.29 12.75
CA VAL A 223 3.38 -11.16 13.04
C VAL A 223 2.94 -12.14 14.14
N GLU A 224 3.33 -13.42 14.05
CA GLU A 224 3.00 -14.43 15.05
C GLU A 224 3.51 -14.05 16.46
N THR A 225 4.77 -13.56 16.52
CA THR A 225 5.38 -13.15 17.81
C THR A 225 4.64 -11.96 18.41
N LEU A 226 4.24 -10.98 17.60
CA LEU A 226 3.47 -9.81 18.06
C LEU A 226 2.08 -10.17 18.59
N TYR A 227 1.45 -11.18 18.00
CA TYR A 227 0.13 -11.67 18.44
C TYR A 227 0.22 -12.48 19.72
N ASP A 228 1.15 -13.45 19.78
CA ASP A 228 1.25 -14.39 20.90
C ASP A 228 1.87 -13.73 22.15
N ASN A 229 2.81 -12.78 21.96
CA ASN A 229 3.57 -12.20 23.05
C ASN A 229 3.85 -10.69 22.84
N PRO A 230 2.81 -9.85 22.72
CA PRO A 230 2.96 -8.40 22.57
C PRO A 230 3.66 -7.80 23.79
N GLN A 231 4.67 -6.97 23.56
CA GLN A 231 5.43 -6.35 24.65
C GLN A 231 4.86 -4.98 25.03
N HIS A 232 4.54 -4.16 24.02
CA HIS A 232 4.07 -2.80 24.25
C HIS A 232 2.61 -2.77 24.75
N PRO A 233 2.26 -1.96 25.76
CA PRO A 233 0.90 -1.86 26.29
C PRO A 233 -0.16 -1.54 25.21
N TYR A 234 0.18 -0.66 24.29
CA TYR A 234 -0.72 -0.28 23.19
C TYR A 234 -0.98 -1.45 22.21
N THR A 235 0.01 -2.28 21.92
CA THR A 235 -0.19 -3.48 21.10
C THR A 235 -1.17 -4.45 21.77
N LYS A 236 -1.04 -4.63 23.11
CA LYS A 236 -1.98 -5.43 23.90
C LYS A 236 -3.41 -4.87 23.87
N GLU A 237 -3.54 -3.54 23.89
CA GLU A 237 -4.84 -2.87 23.81
C GLU A 237 -5.48 -3.08 22.43
N LEU A 238 -4.71 -2.88 21.34
CA LEU A 238 -5.18 -3.12 19.98
C LEU A 238 -5.64 -4.56 19.75
N LEU A 239 -4.88 -5.55 20.25
CA LEU A 239 -5.25 -6.97 20.12
C LEU A 239 -6.53 -7.30 20.86
N ARG A 240 -6.71 -6.80 22.09
CA ARG A 240 -7.96 -7.00 22.86
C ARG A 240 -9.19 -6.37 22.19
N ALA A 241 -8.99 -5.28 21.46
CA ALA A 241 -10.08 -4.63 20.72
C ALA A 241 -10.45 -5.36 19.42
N ALA A 242 -9.58 -6.26 18.94
CA ALA A 242 -9.78 -7.08 17.74
C ALA A 242 -10.39 -8.47 18.03
N GLU A 243 -10.45 -8.90 19.31
CA GLU A 243 -11.15 -10.08 19.80
C GLU A 243 -12.68 -9.85 19.84
#